data_484a2abf177bdc89cd610c033bdaad65
#
_entry.id   484a2abf177bdc89cd610c033bdaad65
#
_cell.length_a   1.000
_cell.length_b   1.000
_cell.length_c   1.000
_cell.angle_alpha   90.00
_cell.angle_beta   90.00
_cell.angle_gamma   90.00
#
_symmetry.space_group_name_H-M   'P 1'
#
loop_
_entity.id
_entity.type
_entity.pdbx_description
1 polymer ?
#
loop_
_entity_poly.entity_id
_entity_poly.type
_entity_poly.pdbx_seq_one_letter_code
_entity_poly.pdbx_strand_id
1 'polypeptide(L)'
;MMTPKNGHRAHGFSSDFFLDSNEIIDELNLTGSETIMDAGCGDGHIAIKLLDEYIDSGTVYAVDVYDASIEDMEKYKLENNVDNLINIEADITQGISEIDDETFDVILTVNVFHGFTASRKIDEAIDEFARLIKNDGRIVIMDYKKWDVPKGPPTHVRNSPEELEEYFAKHDLKMTYLNDEIGEDIPEGKSHYFIVFEKE
;
A
#
# COMPACT_ATOMS: atom_id res chain seq x y z
N MET A 1 -12.83 23.10 0.69
CA MET A 1 -12.16 22.12 1.58
C MET A 1 -13.26 21.33 2.27
N MET A 2 -13.57 20.15 1.77
CA MET A 2 -14.49 19.24 2.45
C MET A 2 -13.71 18.46 3.49
N THR A 3 -14.10 18.54 4.75
CA THR A 3 -13.60 17.67 5.82
C THR A 3 -14.21 16.30 5.61
N PRO A 4 -13.41 15.22 5.58
CA PRO A 4 -13.93 13.87 5.48
C PRO A 4 -14.88 13.58 6.63
N LYS A 5 -15.96 12.86 6.37
CA LYS A 5 -17.00 12.50 7.35
C LYS A 5 -16.48 11.71 8.57
N ASN A 6 -15.24 11.22 8.53
CA ASN A 6 -14.63 10.35 9.55
C ASN A 6 -13.41 10.94 10.25
N GLY A 7 -13.16 12.25 10.17
CA GLY A 7 -12.17 12.91 11.04
C GLY A 7 -10.68 12.69 10.72
N HIS A 8 -10.34 11.87 9.72
CA HIS A 8 -8.99 11.78 9.21
C HIS A 8 -8.76 12.85 8.14
N ARG A 9 -7.63 13.56 8.22
CA ARG A 9 -7.14 14.37 7.12
C ARG A 9 -6.69 13.41 6.02
N ALA A 10 -7.41 13.39 4.95
CA ALA A 10 -7.26 12.51 3.83
C ALA A 10 -6.00 12.67 3.01
N HIS A 11 -5.35 13.80 3.06
CA HIS A 11 -4.06 14.03 2.45
C HIS A 11 -3.01 14.12 3.55
N GLY A 12 -2.32 13.01 3.83
CA GLY A 12 -0.97 13.06 4.35
C GLY A 12 -0.11 13.84 3.35
N PHE A 13 1.05 14.34 3.78
CA PHE A 13 2.08 14.77 2.83
C PHE A 13 2.47 13.54 2.01
N SER A 14 2.70 13.73 0.67
CA SER A 14 3.26 12.69 -0.17
C SER A 14 4.47 12.05 0.50
N SER A 15 4.56 10.74 0.49
CA SER A 15 5.72 10.02 1.02
C SER A 15 6.97 10.22 0.17
N ASP A 16 6.83 10.63 -1.09
CA ASP A 16 7.93 10.96 -2.01
C ASP A 16 8.91 12.01 -1.46
N PHE A 17 8.47 12.88 -0.54
CA PHE A 17 9.36 13.87 0.10
C PHE A 17 10.37 13.29 1.09
N PHE A 18 10.20 12.05 1.56
CA PHE A 18 11.03 11.46 2.62
C PHE A 18 11.29 9.95 2.47
N LEU A 19 10.65 9.29 1.50
CA LEU A 19 10.92 7.90 1.13
C LEU A 19 11.48 7.85 -0.27
N ASP A 20 12.46 7.00 -0.49
CA ASP A 20 12.96 6.69 -1.84
C ASP A 20 12.09 5.60 -2.47
N SER A 21 11.32 5.96 -3.49
CA SER A 21 10.46 5.04 -4.22
C SER A 21 11.25 3.90 -4.88
N ASN A 22 12.51 4.14 -5.29
CA ASN A 22 13.37 3.06 -5.83
C ASN A 22 13.68 2.03 -4.74
N GLU A 23 14.09 2.48 -3.54
CA GLU A 23 14.36 1.59 -2.41
C GLU A 23 13.16 0.68 -2.11
N ILE A 24 11.93 1.24 -2.16
CA ILE A 24 10.69 0.49 -1.91
C ILE A 24 10.43 -0.53 -3.02
N ILE A 25 10.53 -0.11 -4.29
CA ILE A 25 10.16 -0.94 -5.43
C ILE A 25 11.24 -2.01 -5.69
N ASP A 26 12.51 -1.70 -5.47
CA ASP A 26 13.61 -2.66 -5.58
C ASP A 26 13.43 -3.85 -4.62
N GLU A 27 12.91 -3.60 -3.40
CA GLU A 27 12.56 -4.66 -2.43
C GLU A 27 11.46 -5.61 -2.93
N LEU A 28 10.61 -5.15 -3.86
CA LEU A 28 9.60 -6.01 -4.48
C LEU A 28 10.21 -7.07 -5.40
N ASN A 29 11.42 -6.87 -5.91
CA ASN A 29 12.12 -7.79 -6.81
C ASN A 29 11.21 -8.25 -7.97
N LEU A 30 10.69 -7.28 -8.73
CA LEU A 30 9.74 -7.49 -9.82
C LEU A 30 10.40 -8.05 -11.07
N THR A 31 9.63 -8.76 -11.89
CA THR A 31 10.03 -9.25 -13.22
C THR A 31 9.57 -8.35 -14.36
N GLY A 32 8.63 -7.43 -14.08
CA GLY A 32 8.05 -6.48 -15.03
C GLY A 32 6.74 -6.94 -15.67
N SER A 33 6.24 -8.13 -15.31
CA SER A 33 4.99 -8.67 -15.86
C SER A 33 3.86 -8.82 -14.84
N GLU A 34 4.08 -8.37 -13.62
CA GLU A 34 3.14 -8.51 -12.52
C GLU A 34 1.90 -7.63 -12.68
N THR A 35 0.78 -8.11 -12.18
CA THR A 35 -0.41 -7.31 -11.89
C THR A 35 -0.29 -6.82 -10.44
N ILE A 36 -0.12 -5.52 -10.27
CA ILE A 36 0.16 -4.90 -8.97
C ILE A 36 -1.00 -3.99 -8.56
N MET A 37 -1.37 -4.05 -7.28
CA MET A 37 -2.26 -3.06 -6.66
C MET A 37 -1.44 -2.15 -5.75
N ASP A 38 -1.44 -0.85 -6.05
CA ASP A 38 -1.00 0.22 -5.13
C ASP A 38 -2.21 0.64 -4.30
N ALA A 39 -2.31 0.07 -3.11
CA ALA A 39 -3.47 0.18 -2.22
C ALA A 39 -3.34 1.40 -1.31
N GLY A 40 -4.12 2.43 -1.58
CA GLY A 40 -4.00 3.77 -0.99
C GLY A 40 -2.94 4.58 -1.75
N CYS A 41 -3.08 4.66 -3.06
CA CYS A 41 -2.06 5.23 -3.96
C CYS A 41 -1.77 6.72 -3.73
N GLY A 42 -2.67 7.45 -3.07
CA GLY A 42 -2.50 8.87 -2.77
C GLY A 42 -2.28 9.71 -4.04
N ASP A 43 -1.14 10.39 -4.12
CA ASP A 43 -0.73 11.17 -5.29
C ASP A 43 -0.14 10.33 -6.44
N GLY A 44 -0.10 9.01 -6.28
CA GLY A 44 0.30 8.05 -7.32
C GLY A 44 1.80 7.92 -7.57
N HIS A 45 2.67 8.52 -6.75
CA HIS A 45 4.12 8.51 -7.00
C HIS A 45 4.71 7.09 -7.11
N ILE A 46 4.20 6.12 -6.33
CA ILE A 46 4.62 4.70 -6.44
C ILE A 46 4.06 4.07 -7.71
N ALA A 47 2.76 4.21 -7.99
CA ALA A 47 2.12 3.65 -9.18
C ALA A 47 2.77 4.20 -10.49
N ILE A 48 3.05 5.51 -10.54
CA ILE A 48 3.72 6.16 -11.67
C ILE A 48 5.14 5.60 -11.84
N LYS A 49 5.89 5.51 -10.74
CA LYS A 49 7.27 4.98 -10.78
C LYS A 49 7.30 3.51 -11.23
N LEU A 50 6.36 2.69 -10.77
CA LEU A 50 6.20 1.31 -11.23
C LEU A 50 6.01 1.25 -12.75
N LEU A 51 5.10 2.07 -13.31
CA LEU A 51 4.79 2.11 -14.74
C LEU A 51 5.95 2.64 -15.59
N ASP A 52 6.67 3.64 -15.09
CA ASP A 52 7.73 4.29 -15.86
C ASP A 52 9.01 3.45 -15.93
N GLU A 53 9.32 2.64 -14.89
CA GLU A 53 10.65 2.05 -14.76
C GLU A 53 10.67 0.54 -14.46
N TYR A 54 9.57 -0.06 -13.96
CA TYR A 54 9.59 -1.43 -13.44
C TYR A 54 8.62 -2.38 -14.13
N ILE A 55 7.53 -1.88 -14.70
CA ILE A 55 6.48 -2.72 -15.30
C ILE A 55 6.47 -2.57 -16.82
N ASP A 56 6.92 -3.62 -17.53
CA ASP A 56 7.00 -3.64 -19.00
C ASP A 56 5.70 -4.16 -19.65
N SER A 57 5.14 -5.24 -19.12
CA SER A 57 3.98 -5.95 -19.68
C SER A 57 2.88 -6.26 -18.65
N GLY A 58 3.10 -5.93 -17.41
CA GLY A 58 2.14 -6.06 -16.33
C GLY A 58 1.12 -4.93 -16.29
N THR A 59 0.33 -4.88 -15.24
CA THR A 59 -0.72 -3.88 -15.03
C THR A 59 -0.64 -3.33 -13.61
N VAL A 60 -0.78 -2.02 -13.45
CA VAL A 60 -0.85 -1.35 -12.16
C VAL A 60 -2.28 -0.88 -11.90
N TYR A 61 -2.81 -1.25 -10.75
CA TYR A 61 -4.07 -0.76 -10.21
C TYR A 61 -3.75 0.27 -9.13
N ALA A 62 -4.12 1.52 -9.36
CA ALA A 62 -4.05 2.58 -8.37
C ALA A 62 -5.41 2.69 -7.66
N VAL A 63 -5.45 2.36 -6.38
CA VAL A 63 -6.70 2.32 -5.60
C VAL A 63 -6.61 3.29 -4.45
N ASP A 64 -7.58 4.19 -4.34
CA ASP A 64 -7.70 5.11 -3.20
C ASP A 64 -9.16 5.39 -2.89
N VAL A 65 -9.44 5.77 -1.64
CA VAL A 65 -10.78 6.18 -1.18
C VAL A 65 -11.12 7.62 -1.54
N TYR A 66 -10.13 8.38 -2.02
CA TYR A 66 -10.29 9.79 -2.36
C TYR A 66 -10.43 9.99 -3.86
N ASP A 67 -11.54 10.56 -4.26
CA ASP A 67 -11.86 10.95 -5.63
C ASP A 67 -10.74 11.80 -6.27
N ALA A 68 -10.21 12.79 -5.54
CA ALA A 68 -9.16 13.66 -6.03
C ALA A 68 -7.86 12.91 -6.39
N SER A 69 -7.47 11.88 -5.63
CA SER A 69 -6.32 11.03 -5.94
C SER A 69 -6.54 10.29 -7.26
N ILE A 70 -7.71 9.73 -7.44
CA ILE A 70 -8.08 8.98 -8.64
C ILE A 70 -8.23 9.90 -9.86
N GLU A 71 -8.80 11.11 -9.68
CA GLU A 71 -8.87 12.12 -10.76
C GLU A 71 -7.46 12.53 -11.24
N ASP A 72 -6.49 12.72 -10.33
CA ASP A 72 -5.10 13.04 -10.68
C ASP A 72 -4.44 11.87 -11.44
N MET A 73 -4.67 10.62 -11.02
CA MET A 73 -4.17 9.43 -11.71
C MET A 73 -4.82 9.21 -13.09
N GLU A 74 -6.12 9.49 -13.25
CA GLU A 74 -6.78 9.48 -14.56
C GLU A 74 -6.21 10.55 -15.50
N LYS A 75 -5.92 11.72 -14.98
CA LYS A 75 -5.27 12.78 -15.75
C LYS A 75 -3.87 12.37 -16.21
N TYR A 76 -3.06 11.80 -15.31
CA TYR A 76 -1.73 11.25 -15.64
C TYR A 76 -1.84 10.22 -16.77
N LYS A 77 -2.75 9.24 -16.64
CA LYS A 77 -3.02 8.20 -17.62
C LYS A 77 -3.30 8.76 -19.01
N LEU A 78 -4.19 9.76 -19.10
CA LEU A 78 -4.58 10.39 -20.36
C LEU A 78 -3.46 11.23 -20.97
N GLU A 79 -2.75 12.03 -20.17
CA GLU A 79 -1.69 12.92 -20.63
C GLU A 79 -0.46 12.16 -21.15
N ASN A 80 -0.19 10.96 -20.57
CA ASN A 80 0.97 10.15 -20.92
C ASN A 80 0.63 8.93 -21.78
N ASN A 81 -0.65 8.72 -22.17
CA ASN A 81 -1.14 7.58 -22.94
C ASN A 81 -0.76 6.23 -22.33
N VAL A 82 -0.99 6.07 -21.02
CA VAL A 82 -0.66 4.85 -20.27
C VAL A 82 -1.83 3.88 -20.36
N ASP A 83 -1.68 2.75 -21.06
CA ASP A 83 -2.77 1.78 -21.26
C ASP A 83 -2.89 0.77 -20.13
N ASN A 84 -1.80 0.48 -19.42
CA ASN A 84 -1.71 -0.54 -18.38
C ASN A 84 -1.87 0.03 -16.93
N LEU A 85 -2.51 1.17 -16.79
CA LEU A 85 -2.94 1.75 -15.52
C LEU A 85 -4.46 1.64 -15.38
N ILE A 86 -4.91 1.11 -14.25
CA ILE A 86 -6.34 1.03 -13.88
C ILE A 86 -6.53 1.78 -12.57
N ASN A 87 -7.36 2.81 -12.60
CA ASN A 87 -7.63 3.65 -11.43
C ASN A 87 -9.00 3.31 -10.85
N ILE A 88 -9.08 3.09 -9.53
CA ILE A 88 -10.31 2.71 -8.85
C ILE A 88 -10.49 3.54 -7.58
N GLU A 89 -11.61 4.28 -7.50
CA GLU A 89 -12.06 4.91 -6.26
C GLU A 89 -12.79 3.86 -5.41
N ALA A 90 -12.15 3.40 -4.34
CA ALA A 90 -12.74 2.40 -3.46
C ALA A 90 -12.25 2.49 -2.01
N ASP A 91 -13.12 2.18 -1.06
CA ASP A 91 -12.77 1.84 0.32
C ASP A 91 -12.50 0.34 0.41
N ILE A 92 -11.23 -0.04 0.48
CA ILE A 92 -10.76 -1.44 0.56
C ILE A 92 -11.51 -2.21 1.65
N THR A 93 -11.83 -1.56 2.77
CA THR A 93 -12.54 -2.18 3.89
C THR A 93 -14.02 -2.49 3.64
N GLN A 94 -14.55 -2.10 2.48
CA GLN A 94 -15.92 -2.42 2.05
C GLN A 94 -15.94 -3.52 0.97
N GLY A 95 -14.78 -3.97 0.53
CA GLY A 95 -14.61 -4.84 -0.62
C GLY A 95 -14.69 -4.08 -1.95
N ILE A 96 -13.95 -4.51 -2.94
CA ILE A 96 -13.88 -3.91 -4.29
C ILE A 96 -14.54 -4.84 -5.28
N SER A 97 -15.84 -4.68 -5.49
CA SER A 97 -16.66 -5.59 -6.32
C SER A 97 -16.27 -5.62 -7.79
N GLU A 98 -15.56 -4.59 -8.26
CA GLU A 98 -15.08 -4.45 -9.63
C GLU A 98 -13.83 -5.29 -9.92
N ILE A 99 -13.20 -5.86 -8.89
CA ILE A 99 -12.00 -6.69 -9.02
C ILE A 99 -12.32 -8.13 -8.67
N ASP A 100 -11.98 -9.05 -9.57
CA ASP A 100 -12.13 -10.48 -9.36
C ASP A 100 -11.18 -11.02 -8.27
N ASP A 101 -11.54 -12.17 -7.68
CA ASP A 101 -10.67 -12.89 -6.76
C ASP A 101 -9.35 -13.27 -7.45
N GLU A 102 -8.28 -13.40 -6.68
CA GLU A 102 -6.96 -13.85 -7.15
C GLU A 102 -6.44 -13.08 -8.39
N THR A 103 -6.62 -11.75 -8.40
CA THR A 103 -6.21 -10.89 -9.51
C THR A 103 -4.73 -10.49 -9.42
N PHE A 104 -4.20 -10.23 -8.23
CA PHE A 104 -2.90 -9.58 -8.06
C PHE A 104 -1.76 -10.56 -7.78
N ASP A 105 -0.60 -10.29 -8.39
CA ASP A 105 0.68 -10.89 -8.04
C ASP A 105 1.28 -10.19 -6.81
N VAL A 106 1.04 -8.87 -6.69
CA VAL A 106 1.49 -8.04 -5.58
C VAL A 106 0.39 -7.07 -5.16
N ILE A 107 0.11 -6.99 -3.86
CA ILE A 107 -0.64 -5.89 -3.26
C ILE A 107 0.34 -5.12 -2.38
N LEU A 108 0.54 -3.83 -2.67
CA LEU A 108 1.45 -2.96 -1.93
C LEU A 108 0.68 -1.89 -1.19
N THR A 109 1.02 -1.67 0.09
CA THR A 109 0.57 -0.51 0.87
C THR A 109 1.79 0.25 1.39
N VAL A 110 1.85 1.56 1.14
CA VAL A 110 2.92 2.43 1.64
C VAL A 110 2.31 3.55 2.48
N ASN A 111 2.56 3.53 3.78
CA ASN A 111 2.00 4.51 4.72
C ASN A 111 0.46 4.58 4.75
N VAL A 112 -0.21 3.45 4.62
CA VAL A 112 -1.67 3.33 4.59
C VAL A 112 -2.20 2.47 5.74
N PHE A 113 -1.49 1.40 6.11
CA PHE A 113 -2.02 0.36 7.00
C PHE A 113 -2.42 0.89 8.39
N HIS A 114 -1.69 1.87 8.92
CA HIS A 114 -2.06 2.58 10.15
C HIS A 114 -3.46 3.23 10.08
N GLY A 115 -3.97 3.53 8.90
CA GLY A 115 -5.34 4.03 8.68
C GLY A 115 -6.40 2.97 8.98
N PHE A 116 -6.14 1.71 8.65
CA PHE A 116 -7.03 0.58 9.00
C PHE A 116 -7.05 0.36 10.51
N THR A 117 -5.89 0.51 11.18
CA THR A 117 -5.80 0.48 12.64
C THR A 117 -6.61 1.61 13.28
N ALA A 118 -6.45 2.84 12.78
CA ALA A 118 -7.17 4.01 13.28
C ALA A 118 -8.70 3.88 13.12
N SER A 119 -9.15 3.28 12.03
CA SER A 119 -10.58 3.04 11.75
C SER A 119 -11.12 1.76 12.40
N ARG A 120 -10.27 0.91 12.99
CA ARG A 120 -10.59 -0.40 13.56
C ARG A 120 -11.16 -1.37 12.52
N LYS A 121 -10.58 -1.37 11.33
CA LYS A 121 -11.01 -2.16 10.18
C LYS A 121 -9.86 -2.97 9.57
N ILE A 122 -8.95 -3.45 10.42
CA ILE A 122 -7.79 -4.24 9.99
C ILE A 122 -8.25 -5.56 9.39
N ASP A 123 -9.15 -6.27 10.08
CA ASP A 123 -9.62 -7.59 9.64
C ASP A 123 -10.35 -7.50 8.30
N GLU A 124 -11.19 -6.47 8.10
CA GLU A 124 -11.88 -6.24 6.82
C GLU A 124 -10.91 -5.93 5.68
N ALA A 125 -9.85 -5.17 5.95
CA ALA A 125 -8.83 -4.87 4.94
C ALA A 125 -8.02 -6.13 4.58
N ILE A 126 -7.64 -6.95 5.56
CA ILE A 126 -6.90 -8.20 5.34
C ILE A 126 -7.77 -9.23 4.61
N ASP A 127 -9.06 -9.35 4.96
CA ASP A 127 -10.01 -10.22 4.25
C ASP A 127 -10.05 -9.87 2.75
N GLU A 128 -10.13 -8.58 2.42
CA GLU A 128 -10.13 -8.15 1.03
C GLU A 128 -8.78 -8.40 0.35
N PHE A 129 -7.67 -8.12 0.99
CA PHE A 129 -6.35 -8.46 0.44
C PHE A 129 -6.20 -9.96 0.20
N ALA A 130 -6.63 -10.80 1.15
CA ALA A 130 -6.60 -12.26 1.01
C ALA A 130 -7.46 -12.77 -0.15
N ARG A 131 -8.61 -12.13 -0.42
CA ARG A 131 -9.47 -12.43 -1.57
C ARG A 131 -8.79 -12.06 -2.89
N LEU A 132 -8.18 -10.87 -2.94
CA LEU A 132 -7.64 -10.28 -4.16
C LEU A 132 -6.28 -10.83 -4.57
N ILE A 133 -5.46 -11.30 -3.62
CA ILE A 133 -4.13 -11.83 -3.92
C ILE A 133 -4.21 -13.25 -4.50
N LYS A 134 -3.39 -13.54 -5.50
CA LYS A 134 -3.21 -14.89 -6.06
C LYS A 134 -2.64 -15.86 -5.02
N ASN A 135 -2.74 -17.17 -5.28
CA ASN A 135 -2.21 -18.18 -4.37
C ASN A 135 -0.69 -18.13 -4.22
N ASP A 136 0.02 -17.69 -5.25
CA ASP A 136 1.47 -17.47 -5.28
C ASP A 136 1.85 -15.98 -5.23
N GLY A 137 0.88 -15.13 -4.95
CA GLY A 137 1.07 -13.68 -4.81
C GLY A 137 1.49 -13.29 -3.40
N ARG A 138 1.85 -12.02 -3.24
CA ARG A 138 2.32 -11.48 -1.97
C ARG A 138 1.68 -10.13 -1.61
N ILE A 139 1.38 -9.97 -0.34
CA ILE A 139 0.88 -8.71 0.25
C ILE A 139 2.05 -8.04 0.95
N VAL A 140 2.30 -6.80 0.62
CA VAL A 140 3.44 -6.01 1.11
C VAL A 140 2.94 -4.82 1.90
N ILE A 141 3.41 -4.70 3.12
CA ILE A 141 3.11 -3.57 4.00
C ILE A 141 4.41 -2.83 4.30
N MET A 142 4.49 -1.57 3.88
CA MET A 142 5.50 -0.63 4.35
C MET A 142 4.82 0.44 5.18
N ASP A 143 5.19 0.54 6.45
CA ASP A 143 4.62 1.53 7.35
C ASP A 143 5.62 1.92 8.46
N TYR A 144 5.28 2.96 9.22
CA TYR A 144 6.09 3.46 10.31
C TYR A 144 6.28 2.43 11.42
N LYS A 145 7.51 2.29 11.89
CA LYS A 145 7.80 1.53 13.12
C LYS A 145 7.02 2.11 14.31
N LYS A 146 6.63 1.24 15.21
CA LYS A 146 5.84 1.61 16.42
C LYS A 146 6.72 2.27 17.48
N TRP A 147 7.47 3.29 17.08
CA TRP A 147 8.33 4.08 17.96
C TRP A 147 7.68 5.42 18.30
N ASP A 148 7.97 5.94 19.49
CA ASP A 148 7.50 7.25 19.93
C ASP A 148 8.40 8.35 19.35
N VAL A 149 8.18 8.66 18.08
CA VAL A 149 8.90 9.70 17.33
C VAL A 149 7.92 10.76 16.83
N PRO A 150 8.36 12.02 16.69
CA PRO A 150 7.47 13.14 16.40
C PRO A 150 6.91 13.16 14.96
N LYS A 151 7.44 12.31 14.07
CA LYS A 151 6.99 12.19 12.68
C LYS A 151 6.04 11.01 12.48
N GLY A 152 5.20 11.13 11.44
CA GLY A 152 4.28 10.08 11.03
C GLY A 152 2.98 10.05 11.84
N PRO A 153 2.19 8.99 11.71
CA PRO A 153 0.94 8.83 12.43
C PRO A 153 1.17 8.66 13.93
N PRO A 154 0.17 8.95 14.79
CA PRO A 154 0.29 8.73 16.22
C PRO A 154 0.69 7.28 16.56
N THR A 155 1.57 7.08 17.54
CA THR A 155 2.13 5.75 17.90
C THR A 155 1.06 4.69 18.17
N HIS A 156 -0.11 5.09 18.73
CA HIS A 156 -1.19 4.15 19.08
C HIS A 156 -1.94 3.56 17.86
N VAL A 157 -1.74 4.11 16.65
CA VAL A 157 -2.29 3.55 15.41
C VAL A 157 -1.23 2.84 14.57
N ARG A 158 0.04 2.87 14.99
CA ARG A 158 1.10 2.11 14.33
C ARG A 158 1.09 0.67 14.81
N ASN A 159 1.42 -0.25 13.93
CA ASN A 159 1.57 -1.67 14.24
C ASN A 159 3.04 -2.06 14.27
N SER A 160 3.42 -2.97 15.13
CA SER A 160 4.72 -3.64 15.02
C SER A 160 4.62 -4.81 14.04
N PRO A 161 5.76 -5.30 13.49
CA PRO A 161 5.76 -6.51 12.66
C PRO A 161 5.09 -7.70 13.33
N GLU A 162 5.29 -7.91 14.64
CA GLU A 162 4.68 -9.01 15.41
C GLU A 162 3.16 -8.85 15.51
N GLU A 163 2.66 -7.62 15.72
CA GLU A 163 1.22 -7.36 15.73
C GLU A 163 0.59 -7.61 14.35
N LEU A 164 1.28 -7.25 13.27
CA LEU A 164 0.81 -7.56 11.92
C LEU A 164 0.82 -9.06 11.66
N GLU A 165 1.87 -9.79 12.06
CA GLU A 165 1.92 -11.24 11.93
C GLU A 165 0.72 -11.91 12.64
N GLU A 166 0.36 -11.46 13.86
CA GLU A 166 -0.81 -11.95 14.58
C GLU A 166 -2.13 -11.64 13.86
N TYR A 167 -2.25 -10.48 13.19
CA TYR A 167 -3.45 -10.15 12.41
C TYR A 167 -3.53 -11.01 11.15
N PHE A 168 -2.50 -11.07 10.35
CA PHE A 168 -2.48 -11.79 9.09
C PHE A 168 -2.63 -13.31 9.26
N ALA A 169 -2.07 -13.89 10.33
CA ALA A 169 -2.21 -15.31 10.64
C ALA A 169 -3.67 -15.76 10.86
N LYS A 170 -4.59 -14.87 11.27
CA LYS A 170 -6.02 -15.19 11.40
C LYS A 170 -6.72 -15.39 10.05
N HIS A 171 -6.07 -14.96 8.97
CA HIS A 171 -6.58 -15.00 7.59
C HIS A 171 -5.76 -15.95 6.72
N ASP A 172 -5.09 -16.96 7.31
CA ASP A 172 -4.27 -17.97 6.62
C ASP A 172 -3.13 -17.34 5.78
N LEU A 173 -2.56 -16.24 6.30
CA LEU A 173 -1.44 -15.53 5.70
C LEU A 173 -0.25 -15.53 6.66
N LYS A 174 0.93 -15.90 6.16
CA LYS A 174 2.16 -15.96 6.95
C LYS A 174 3.14 -14.89 6.53
N MET A 175 3.89 -14.36 7.48
CA MET A 175 5.04 -13.50 7.20
C MET A 175 6.17 -14.32 6.58
N THR A 176 6.67 -13.91 5.41
CA THR A 176 7.76 -14.59 4.70
C THR A 176 9.02 -13.75 4.61
N TYR A 177 8.92 -12.43 4.79
CA TYR A 177 10.07 -11.53 4.76
C TYR A 177 9.82 -10.30 5.64
N LEU A 178 10.89 -9.79 6.24
CA LEU A 178 10.92 -8.54 6.97
C LEU A 178 12.25 -7.82 6.72
N ASN A 179 12.17 -6.57 6.25
CA ASN A 179 13.27 -5.61 6.28
C ASN A 179 12.89 -4.46 7.20
N ASP A 180 13.60 -4.28 8.31
CA ASP A 180 13.40 -3.21 9.27
C ASP A 180 14.47 -2.10 9.17
N GLU A 181 15.32 -2.15 8.14
CA GLU A 181 16.36 -1.17 7.84
C GLU A 181 16.03 -0.34 6.58
N ILE A 182 14.75 0.14 6.48
CA ILE A 182 14.22 0.89 5.34
C ILE A 182 13.57 2.21 5.75
N GLY A 183 13.52 3.15 4.81
CA GLY A 183 12.91 4.46 4.99
C GLY A 183 13.86 5.53 5.52
N GLU A 184 13.32 6.60 6.09
CA GLU A 184 14.07 7.77 6.51
C GLU A 184 15.02 7.49 7.70
N ASP A 185 16.24 8.07 7.65
CA ASP A 185 17.15 8.04 8.78
C ASP A 185 16.65 8.96 9.90
N ILE A 186 16.42 8.40 11.06
CA ILE A 186 16.05 9.11 12.29
C ILE A 186 17.02 8.72 13.42
N PRO A 187 17.09 9.45 14.54
CA PRO A 187 18.04 9.15 15.61
C PRO A 187 17.96 7.72 16.15
N GLU A 188 16.80 7.09 16.09
CA GLU A 188 16.52 5.74 16.57
C GLU A 188 16.87 4.64 15.55
N GLY A 189 17.20 4.99 14.29
CA GLY A 189 17.47 4.08 13.18
C GLY A 189 16.63 4.40 11.94
N LYS A 190 16.30 3.41 11.13
CA LYS A 190 15.36 3.59 10.00
C LYS A 190 13.92 3.67 10.49
N SER A 191 13.14 4.58 9.91
CA SER A 191 11.79 4.96 10.37
C SER A 191 10.69 3.94 10.07
N HIS A 192 10.90 3.08 9.06
CA HIS A 192 9.90 2.15 8.55
C HIS A 192 10.36 0.70 8.68
N TYR A 193 9.42 -0.20 8.42
CA TYR A 193 9.65 -1.61 8.06
C TYR A 193 8.98 -1.89 6.71
N PHE A 194 9.47 -2.92 6.03
CA PHE A 194 8.87 -3.52 4.85
C PHE A 194 8.65 -5.00 5.15
N ILE A 195 7.43 -5.46 5.09
CA ILE A 195 7.03 -6.80 5.50
C ILE A 195 6.21 -7.46 4.40
N VAL A 196 6.45 -8.74 4.16
CA VAL A 196 5.76 -9.52 3.13
C VAL A 196 4.96 -10.64 3.78
N PHE A 197 3.71 -10.77 3.33
CA PHE A 197 2.81 -11.87 3.69
C PHE A 197 2.41 -12.65 2.45
N GLU A 198 2.33 -13.97 2.58
CA GLU A 198 1.91 -14.92 1.54
C GLU A 198 0.89 -15.90 2.10
N LYS A 199 0.06 -16.50 1.25
CA LYS A 199 -0.87 -17.56 1.65
C LYS A 199 -0.11 -18.80 2.15
N GLU A 200 -0.65 -19.47 3.19
CA GLU A 200 -0.08 -20.72 3.74
C GLU A 200 -0.24 -21.91 2.78
#